data_16274a11e00c0e3f4d20862d59b85188
#
_entry.id   16274a11e00c0e3f4d20862d59b85188
#
_cell.length_a   1.000
_cell.length_b   1.000
_cell.length_c   1.000
_cell.angle_alpha   90.00
_cell.angle_beta   90.00
_cell.angle_gamma   90.00
#
_symmetry.space_group_name_H-M   'P 1'
#
loop_
_entity.id
_entity.type
_entity.pdbx_description
1 polymer ?
#
loop_
_entity_poly.entity_id
_entity_poly.type
_entity_poly.pdbx_seq_one_letter_code
_entity_poly.pdbx_strand_id
1 'polypeptide(L)'
;VKSERALYRDFLRGRGATPQQYREKMLLNRTQAQGLINDQLSEIQVYVMENFRSSVTCDACAQKLFLTKSIINRLLSEKYGPDITFHKYVNRIRLQFATGLLASSDLPICDVAMESGFNSVHTFIRLFKLECGETPAQYRERKKRDYA
;
A
#
# COMPACT_ATOMS: atom_id res chain seq x y z
N VAL A 1 16.87 -38.83 31.32
CA VAL A 1 16.08 -37.60 31.17
C VAL A 1 16.71 -36.52 32.01
N LYS A 2 17.04 -35.40 31.39
CA LYS A 2 17.59 -34.23 32.12
C LYS A 2 16.53 -33.61 33.00
N SER A 3 16.88 -33.23 34.23
CA SER A 3 15.97 -32.51 35.11
C SER A 3 15.70 -31.11 34.57
N GLU A 4 14.58 -30.51 34.94
CA GLU A 4 14.24 -29.11 34.59
C GLU A 4 15.37 -28.14 34.91
N ARG A 5 16.02 -28.30 36.04
CA ARG A 5 17.17 -27.49 36.47
C ARG A 5 18.37 -27.64 35.55
N ALA A 6 18.61 -28.83 35.03
CA ALA A 6 19.69 -29.09 34.07
C ALA A 6 19.41 -28.42 32.73
N LEU A 7 18.19 -28.54 32.21
CA LEU A 7 17.74 -27.88 30.99
C LEU A 7 17.82 -26.35 31.09
N TYR A 8 17.42 -25.80 32.24
CA TYR A 8 17.49 -24.38 32.53
C TYR A 8 18.94 -23.86 32.52
N ARG A 9 19.87 -24.59 33.16
CA ARG A 9 21.32 -24.24 33.16
C ARG A 9 21.91 -24.30 31.75
N ASP A 10 21.55 -25.33 30.99
CA ASP A 10 22.03 -25.51 29.62
C ASP A 10 21.55 -24.35 28.71
N PHE A 11 20.30 -23.93 28.91
CA PHE A 11 19.74 -22.80 28.19
C PHE A 11 20.46 -21.48 28.52
N LEU A 12 20.67 -21.22 29.81
CA LEU A 12 21.43 -20.04 30.27
C LEU A 12 22.85 -20.01 29.69
N ARG A 13 23.52 -21.16 29.69
CA ARG A 13 24.90 -21.27 29.18
C ARG A 13 24.97 -21.02 27.68
N GLY A 14 23.98 -21.48 26.92
CA GLY A 14 23.96 -21.33 25.48
C GLY A 14 23.48 -19.98 24.98
N ARG A 15 22.63 -19.28 25.72
CA ARG A 15 21.97 -18.06 25.26
C ARG A 15 22.16 -16.83 26.14
N GLY A 16 22.81 -16.98 27.28
CA GLY A 16 23.09 -15.86 28.19
C GLY A 16 21.86 -15.26 28.86
N ALA A 17 20.69 -15.90 28.75
CA ALA A 17 19.44 -15.40 29.34
C ALA A 17 18.55 -16.57 29.77
N THR A 18 17.63 -16.33 30.70
CA THR A 18 16.62 -17.33 31.08
C THR A 18 15.63 -17.54 29.94
N PRO A 19 14.93 -18.70 29.89
CA PRO A 19 13.88 -18.94 28.89
C PRO A 19 12.81 -17.85 28.89
N GLN A 20 12.43 -17.33 30.04
CA GLN A 20 11.46 -16.23 30.16
C GLN A 20 12.01 -14.92 29.56
N GLN A 21 13.22 -14.54 29.96
CA GLN A 21 13.88 -13.33 29.42
C GLN A 21 14.06 -13.41 27.88
N TYR A 22 14.41 -14.59 27.39
CA TYR A 22 14.54 -14.81 25.95
C TYR A 22 13.19 -14.63 25.22
N ARG A 23 12.09 -15.17 25.76
CA ARG A 23 10.76 -14.98 25.18
C ARG A 23 10.35 -13.51 25.17
N GLU A 24 10.55 -12.80 26.27
CA GLU A 24 10.23 -11.37 26.39
C GLU A 24 11.01 -10.55 25.36
N LYS A 25 12.31 -10.83 25.20
CA LYS A 25 13.14 -10.17 24.18
C LYS A 25 12.67 -10.44 22.77
N MET A 26 12.28 -11.67 22.46
CA MET A 26 11.75 -12.05 21.13
C MET A 26 10.41 -11.36 20.83
N LEU A 27 9.53 -11.25 21.82
CA LEU A 27 8.26 -10.51 21.67
C LEU A 27 8.49 -9.03 21.44
N LEU A 28 9.40 -8.41 22.18
CA LEU A 28 9.77 -7.01 22.00
C LEU A 28 10.35 -6.74 20.60
N ASN A 29 11.26 -7.62 20.14
CA ASN A 29 11.82 -7.50 18.78
C ASN A 29 10.75 -7.62 17.71
N ARG A 30 9.76 -8.51 17.86
CA ARG A 30 8.61 -8.64 16.94
C ARG A 30 7.78 -7.36 16.90
N THR A 31 7.49 -6.78 18.05
CA THR A 31 6.72 -5.52 18.15
C THR A 31 7.45 -4.38 17.48
N GLN A 32 8.76 -4.25 17.71
CA GLN A 32 9.59 -3.22 17.06
C GLN A 32 9.67 -3.42 15.54
N ALA A 33 9.86 -4.66 15.08
CA ALA A 33 9.89 -4.98 13.65
C ALA A 33 8.54 -4.66 12.97
N GLN A 34 7.43 -4.98 13.63
CA GLN A 34 6.09 -4.66 13.09
C GLN A 34 5.86 -3.15 13.04
N GLY A 35 6.30 -2.41 14.06
CA GLY A 35 6.24 -0.94 14.05
C GLY A 35 7.02 -0.34 12.89
N LEU A 36 8.23 -0.83 12.64
CA LEU A 36 9.06 -0.37 11.51
C LEU A 36 8.39 -0.66 10.15
N ILE A 37 7.80 -1.84 9.99
CA ILE A 37 7.06 -2.20 8.76
C ILE A 37 5.88 -1.27 8.54
N ASN A 38 5.13 -0.96 9.59
CA ASN A 38 4.00 -0.05 9.52
C ASN A 38 4.44 1.38 9.15
N ASP A 39 5.57 1.84 9.69
CA ASP A 39 6.14 3.15 9.37
C ASP A 39 6.58 3.21 7.89
N GLN A 40 7.25 2.17 7.39
CA GLN A 40 7.66 2.09 5.99
C GLN A 40 6.45 2.09 5.04
N LEU A 41 5.40 1.33 5.37
CA LEU A 41 4.17 1.31 4.59
C LEU A 41 3.50 2.70 4.58
N SER A 42 3.44 3.37 5.72
CA SER A 42 2.90 4.73 5.82
C SER A 42 3.68 5.72 4.96
N GLU A 43 5.00 5.64 4.94
CA GLU A 43 5.85 6.47 4.09
C GLU A 43 5.57 6.25 2.60
N ILE A 44 5.36 5.00 2.18
CA ILE A 44 4.99 4.66 0.80
C ILE A 44 3.63 5.28 0.45
N GLN A 45 2.66 5.14 1.32
CA GLN A 45 1.30 5.70 1.13
C GLN A 45 1.35 7.22 0.99
N VAL A 46 2.06 7.91 1.87
CA VAL A 46 2.23 9.38 1.81
C VAL A 46 2.92 9.80 0.52
N TYR A 47 4.00 9.10 0.14
CA TYR A 47 4.70 9.38 -1.10
C TYR A 47 3.78 9.30 -2.31
N VAL A 48 2.96 8.26 -2.41
CA VAL A 48 2.00 8.09 -3.50
C VAL A 48 0.92 9.18 -3.46
N MET A 49 0.38 9.48 -2.29
CA MET A 49 -0.64 10.54 -2.14
C MET A 49 -0.13 11.92 -2.56
N GLU A 50 1.14 12.21 -2.33
CA GLU A 50 1.75 13.48 -2.73
C GLU A 50 2.11 13.56 -4.22
N ASN A 51 2.29 12.41 -4.89
CA ASN A 51 2.89 12.35 -6.23
C ASN A 51 2.03 11.65 -7.29
N PHE A 52 0.87 11.09 -6.95
CA PHE A 52 0.11 10.25 -7.88
C PHE A 52 -0.35 10.97 -9.16
N ARG A 53 -0.51 12.29 -9.11
CA ARG A 53 -0.93 13.10 -10.26
C ARG A 53 0.20 13.33 -11.26
N SER A 54 1.42 13.06 -10.88
CA SER A 54 2.60 13.17 -11.73
C SER A 54 3.09 11.78 -12.18
N SER A 55 4.14 11.76 -12.98
CA SER A 55 4.79 10.52 -13.40
C SER A 55 5.52 9.88 -12.21
N VAL A 56 4.95 8.85 -11.64
CA VAL A 56 5.45 8.17 -10.44
C VAL A 56 5.94 6.77 -10.80
N THR A 57 7.18 6.45 -10.43
CA THR A 57 7.76 5.12 -10.64
C THR A 57 8.14 4.49 -9.31
N CYS A 58 8.16 3.16 -9.27
CA CYS A 58 8.62 2.42 -8.10
C CYS A 58 10.10 2.71 -7.81
N ASP A 59 10.92 2.91 -8.85
CA ASP A 59 12.33 3.28 -8.70
C ASP A 59 12.51 4.62 -7.98
N ALA A 60 11.75 5.64 -8.36
CA ALA A 60 11.81 6.95 -7.73
C ALA A 60 11.35 6.89 -6.26
N CYS A 61 10.30 6.15 -5.98
CA CYS A 61 9.84 5.92 -4.61
C CYS A 61 10.90 5.20 -3.77
N ALA A 62 11.49 4.15 -4.31
CA ALA A 62 12.54 3.38 -3.64
C ALA A 62 13.75 4.27 -3.29
N GLN A 63 14.21 5.10 -4.23
CA GLN A 63 15.31 6.03 -3.99
C GLN A 63 14.97 7.07 -2.92
N LYS A 64 13.78 7.65 -2.98
CA LYS A 64 13.34 8.68 -2.03
C LYS A 64 13.24 8.14 -0.60
N LEU A 65 12.75 6.92 -0.44
CA LEU A 65 12.51 6.31 0.87
C LEU A 65 13.63 5.40 1.35
N PHE A 66 14.72 5.28 0.59
CA PHE A 66 15.84 4.37 0.90
C PHE A 66 15.38 2.91 1.06
N LEU A 67 14.45 2.48 0.20
CA LEU A 67 13.91 1.12 0.15
C LEU A 67 14.27 0.46 -1.18
N THR A 68 14.09 -0.86 -1.25
CA THR A 68 14.16 -1.58 -2.52
C THR A 68 12.76 -1.74 -3.12
N LYS A 69 12.68 -1.91 -4.44
CA LYS A 69 11.40 -2.20 -5.12
C LYS A 69 10.74 -3.46 -4.57
N SER A 70 11.53 -4.48 -4.25
CA SER A 70 11.04 -5.74 -3.66
C SER A 70 10.35 -5.51 -2.32
N ILE A 71 10.93 -4.68 -1.46
CA ILE A 71 10.34 -4.33 -0.16
C ILE A 71 9.01 -3.57 -0.36
N ILE A 72 9.00 -2.58 -1.25
CA ILE A 72 7.81 -1.79 -1.54
C ILE A 72 6.66 -2.69 -2.02
N ASN A 73 6.91 -3.53 -3.02
CA ASN A 73 5.89 -4.43 -3.56
C ASN A 73 5.43 -5.46 -2.54
N ARG A 74 6.34 -5.98 -1.71
CA ARG A 74 5.99 -6.91 -0.64
C ARG A 74 5.08 -6.27 0.39
N LEU A 75 5.39 -5.07 0.86
CA LEU A 75 4.59 -4.35 1.85
C LEU A 75 3.19 -4.04 1.30
N LEU A 76 3.10 -3.61 0.05
CA LEU A 76 1.82 -3.32 -0.60
C LEU A 76 0.99 -4.60 -0.80
N SER A 77 1.61 -5.71 -1.22
CA SER A 77 0.91 -6.97 -1.42
C SER A 77 0.44 -7.60 -0.11
N GLU A 78 1.20 -7.47 0.97
CA GLU A 78 0.80 -7.93 2.30
C GLU A 78 -0.40 -7.15 2.83
N LYS A 79 -0.49 -5.85 2.54
CA LYS A 79 -1.59 -5.00 3.01
C LYS A 79 -2.83 -5.09 2.12
N TYR A 80 -2.67 -5.08 0.81
CA TYR A 80 -3.77 -4.88 -0.14
C TYR A 80 -4.10 -6.11 -1.00
N GLY A 81 -3.28 -7.16 -0.95
CA GLY A 81 -3.48 -8.39 -1.67
C GLY A 81 -2.29 -8.81 -2.53
N PRO A 82 -2.16 -10.13 -2.83
CA PRO A 82 -0.95 -10.70 -3.45
C PRO A 82 -0.68 -10.16 -4.87
N ASP A 83 -1.70 -9.67 -5.56
CA ASP A 83 -1.57 -9.14 -6.92
C ASP A 83 -1.28 -7.64 -6.97
N ILE A 84 -1.18 -6.97 -5.82
CA ILE A 84 -0.98 -5.52 -5.77
C ILE A 84 0.50 -5.18 -5.80
N THR A 85 0.91 -4.60 -6.93
CA THR A 85 2.23 -3.98 -7.12
C THR A 85 2.14 -2.48 -6.87
N PHE A 86 3.27 -1.81 -6.80
CA PHE A 86 3.34 -0.34 -6.71
C PHE A 86 2.52 0.34 -7.81
N HIS A 87 2.69 -0.11 -9.05
CA HIS A 87 1.98 0.47 -10.19
C HIS A 87 0.45 0.32 -10.07
N LYS A 88 -0.03 -0.86 -9.65
CA LYS A 88 -1.46 -1.10 -9.43
C LYS A 88 -1.99 -0.27 -8.26
N TYR A 89 -1.20 -0.10 -7.21
CA TYR A 89 -1.56 0.74 -6.08
C TYR A 89 -1.72 2.20 -6.50
N VAL A 90 -0.77 2.75 -7.25
CA VAL A 90 -0.86 4.12 -7.78
C VAL A 90 -2.11 4.29 -8.65
N ASN A 91 -2.40 3.34 -9.52
CA ASN A 91 -3.60 3.38 -10.36
C ASN A 91 -4.89 3.39 -9.54
N ARG A 92 -4.95 2.63 -8.45
CA ARG A 92 -6.10 2.67 -7.53
C ARG A 92 -6.29 4.04 -6.89
N ILE A 93 -5.23 4.68 -6.46
CA ILE A 93 -5.29 6.05 -5.90
C ILE A 93 -5.77 7.03 -6.97
N ARG A 94 -5.26 6.93 -8.18
CA ARG A 94 -5.71 7.76 -9.32
C ARG A 94 -7.19 7.58 -9.62
N LEU A 95 -7.67 6.33 -9.61
CA LEU A 95 -9.10 6.03 -9.85
C LEU A 95 -9.99 6.56 -8.73
N GLN A 96 -9.58 6.45 -7.47
CA GLN A 96 -10.31 7.03 -6.34
C GLN A 96 -10.43 8.56 -6.47
N PHE A 97 -9.37 9.24 -6.85
CA PHE A 97 -9.39 10.68 -7.11
C PHE A 97 -10.34 11.00 -8.28
N ALA A 98 -10.30 10.22 -9.34
CA ALA A 98 -11.17 10.39 -10.49
C ALA A 98 -12.66 10.23 -10.14
N THR A 99 -13.02 9.28 -9.28
CA THR A 99 -14.41 9.12 -8.82
C THR A 99 -14.92 10.38 -8.11
N GLY A 100 -14.07 11.01 -7.32
CA GLY A 100 -14.39 12.30 -6.69
C GLY A 100 -14.65 13.41 -7.70
N LEU A 101 -13.80 13.54 -8.72
CA LEU A 101 -13.97 14.52 -9.79
C LEU A 101 -15.23 14.27 -10.61
N LEU A 102 -15.52 13.01 -10.95
CA LEU A 102 -16.73 12.65 -11.70
C LEU A 102 -18.00 13.02 -10.95
N ALA A 103 -18.02 12.83 -9.63
CA ALA A 103 -19.17 13.13 -8.79
C ALA A 103 -19.33 14.63 -8.48
N SER A 104 -18.22 15.38 -8.40
CA SER A 104 -18.21 16.78 -7.92
C SER A 104 -18.02 17.83 -9.00
N SER A 105 -17.75 17.44 -10.25
CA SER A 105 -17.48 18.39 -11.35
C SER A 105 -18.10 17.92 -12.67
N ASP A 106 -18.21 18.85 -13.62
CA ASP A 106 -18.65 18.58 -14.99
C ASP A 106 -17.48 18.53 -15.98
N LEU A 107 -16.26 18.34 -15.52
CA LEU A 107 -15.09 18.22 -16.36
C LEU A 107 -15.28 17.13 -17.42
N PRO A 108 -14.84 17.35 -18.66
CA PRO A 108 -14.81 16.30 -19.69
C PRO A 108 -14.04 15.06 -19.18
N ILE A 109 -14.42 13.88 -19.64
CA ILE A 109 -13.79 12.63 -19.20
C ILE A 109 -12.27 12.63 -19.46
N CYS A 110 -11.85 13.20 -20.59
CA CYS A 110 -10.40 13.34 -20.89
C CYS A 110 -9.67 14.21 -19.84
N ASP A 111 -10.29 15.28 -19.38
CA ASP A 111 -9.71 16.16 -18.35
C ASP A 111 -9.68 15.48 -16.99
N VAL A 112 -10.73 14.71 -16.65
CA VAL A 112 -10.73 13.89 -15.42
C VAL A 112 -9.57 12.90 -15.45
N ALA A 113 -9.33 12.23 -16.57
CA ALA A 113 -8.20 11.32 -16.72
C ALA A 113 -6.86 12.00 -16.48
N MET A 114 -6.63 13.16 -17.11
CA MET A 114 -5.38 13.91 -17.00
C MET A 114 -5.18 14.47 -15.59
N GLU A 115 -6.20 15.05 -14.99
CA GLU A 115 -6.17 15.58 -13.61
C GLU A 115 -5.91 14.49 -12.57
N SER A 116 -6.33 13.26 -12.86
CA SER A 116 -6.11 12.10 -12.00
C SER A 116 -4.72 11.47 -12.17
N GLY A 117 -3.91 11.97 -13.11
CA GLY A 117 -2.55 11.51 -13.34
C GLY A 117 -2.38 10.46 -14.43
N PHE A 118 -3.43 10.14 -15.20
CA PHE A 118 -3.32 9.22 -16.33
C PHE A 118 -2.79 9.94 -17.56
N ASN A 119 -1.86 9.29 -18.27
CA ASN A 119 -1.31 9.81 -19.53
C ASN A 119 -2.16 9.45 -20.75
N SER A 120 -3.09 8.51 -20.61
CA SER A 120 -3.93 8.01 -21.69
C SER A 120 -5.37 7.89 -21.22
N VAL A 121 -6.27 8.52 -21.94
CA VAL A 121 -7.73 8.43 -21.69
C VAL A 121 -8.22 6.99 -21.89
N HIS A 122 -7.70 6.28 -22.89
CA HIS A 122 -8.06 4.88 -23.14
C HIS A 122 -7.68 3.98 -21.96
N THR A 123 -6.48 4.16 -21.43
CA THR A 123 -6.02 3.42 -20.23
C THR A 123 -6.91 3.74 -19.03
N PHE A 124 -7.23 5.01 -18.83
CA PHE A 124 -8.14 5.45 -17.76
C PHE A 124 -9.50 4.77 -17.86
N ILE A 125 -10.16 4.86 -19.02
CA ILE A 125 -11.49 4.26 -19.23
C ILE A 125 -11.47 2.76 -19.00
N ARG A 126 -10.46 2.07 -19.54
CA ARG A 126 -10.31 0.62 -19.38
C ARG A 126 -10.12 0.21 -17.91
N LEU A 127 -9.24 0.86 -17.20
CA LEU A 127 -8.97 0.57 -15.78
C LEU A 127 -10.16 0.96 -14.90
N PHE A 128 -10.80 2.08 -15.19
CA PHE A 128 -11.99 2.51 -14.45
C PHE A 128 -13.12 1.48 -14.58
N LYS A 129 -13.40 1.03 -15.79
CA LYS A 129 -14.43 0.00 -16.04
C LYS A 129 -14.08 -1.32 -15.35
N LEU A 130 -12.80 -1.71 -15.36
CA LEU A 130 -12.33 -2.94 -14.70
C LEU A 130 -12.53 -2.87 -13.18
N GLU A 131 -12.22 -1.75 -12.55
CA GLU A 131 -12.30 -1.58 -11.08
C GLU A 131 -13.72 -1.25 -10.62
N CYS A 132 -14.45 -0.43 -11.36
CA CYS A 132 -15.76 0.09 -10.94
C CYS A 132 -16.95 -0.63 -11.56
N GLY A 133 -16.71 -1.49 -12.56
CA GLY A 133 -17.77 -2.24 -13.27
C GLY A 133 -18.58 -1.42 -14.27
N GLU A 134 -18.32 -0.12 -14.40
CA GLU A 134 -19.00 0.79 -15.32
C GLU A 134 -18.02 1.82 -15.89
N THR A 135 -18.38 2.46 -17.00
CA THR A 135 -17.54 3.52 -17.59
C THR A 135 -17.58 4.78 -16.72
N PRO A 136 -16.57 5.67 -16.84
CA PRO A 136 -16.61 6.97 -16.16
C PRO A 136 -17.88 7.79 -16.45
N ALA A 137 -18.34 7.78 -17.69
CA ALA A 137 -19.56 8.50 -18.08
C ALA A 137 -20.81 7.90 -17.40
N GLN A 138 -20.91 6.58 -17.36
CA GLN A 138 -22.00 5.87 -16.66
C GLN A 138 -21.97 6.13 -15.17
N TYR A 139 -20.80 6.13 -14.57
CA TYR A 139 -20.60 6.45 -13.14
C TYR A 139 -21.11 7.86 -12.83
N ARG A 140 -20.71 8.86 -13.63
CA ARG A 140 -21.16 10.25 -13.47
C ARG A 140 -22.68 10.37 -13.55
N GLU A 141 -23.30 9.75 -14.57
CA GLU A 141 -24.74 9.76 -14.75
C GLU A 141 -25.48 9.14 -13.57
N ARG A 142 -24.99 8.01 -13.08
CA ARG A 142 -25.57 7.36 -11.91
C ARG A 142 -25.47 8.24 -10.66
N LYS A 143 -24.33 8.88 -10.43
CA LYS A 143 -24.13 9.79 -9.29
C LYS A 143 -25.03 11.02 -9.37
N LYS A 144 -25.23 11.59 -10.53
CA LYS A 144 -26.16 12.70 -10.71
C LYS A 144 -27.60 12.32 -10.37
N ARG A 145 -28.04 11.12 -10.75
CA ARG A 145 -29.37 10.59 -10.41
C ARG A 145 -29.53 10.35 -8.91
N ASP A 146 -28.48 9.84 -8.25
CA ASP A 146 -28.51 9.55 -6.81
C ASP A 146 -28.64 10.82 -5.95
N TYR A 147 -28.20 11.98 -6.47
CA TYR A 147 -28.27 13.27 -5.79
C TYR A 147 -29.42 14.18 -6.27
N ALA A 148 -30.17 13.73 -7.24
CA ALA A 148 -31.31 14.48 -7.75
C ALA A 148 -32.55 14.39 -6.84
#